data_399ff641058479e920af3e21ccce8e5c
#
_entry.id   399ff641058479e920af3e21ccce8e5c
#
_cell.length_a   1.000
_cell.length_b   1.000
_cell.length_c   1.000
_cell.angle_alpha   90.00
_cell.angle_beta   90.00
_cell.angle_gamma   90.00
#
_symmetry.space_group_name_H-M   'P 1'
#
loop_
_entity.id
_entity.type
_entity.pdbx_description
1 polymer ?
#
loop_
_entity_poly.entity_id
_entity_poly.type
_entity_poly.pdbx_seq_one_letter_code
_entity_poly.pdbx_strand_id
1 'polypeptide(L)'
;FQMLSHGVSTGALFMLVGMIYERRHTFEIRQFGGLATPMPIYATLFLIITLSSIGLPLLNGFIGEFLILSGAFQARALYGVLGATGVIWSAAYMLWMYQRVFYGNVQQEANAAVPDLSIREQITLWPTAVTAFVMGVAPLIWLGPIDASVQAALAPLTEMAKQVLGR
;
A
#
# COMPACT_ATOMS: atom_id res chain seq x y z
N PHE A 1 11.61 -7.17 1.23
CA PHE A 1 10.20 -7.24 1.69
C PHE A 1 9.36 -6.11 1.07
N GLN A 2 9.79 -4.85 1.14
CA GLN A 2 9.02 -3.70 0.64
C GLN A 2 8.65 -3.82 -0.86
N MET A 3 9.50 -4.37 -1.70
CA MET A 3 9.17 -4.59 -3.11
C MET A 3 7.96 -5.54 -3.29
N LEU A 4 7.91 -6.63 -2.51
CA LEU A 4 6.76 -7.55 -2.52
C LEU A 4 5.50 -6.88 -1.98
N SER A 5 5.63 -6.18 -0.85
CA SER A 5 4.54 -5.41 -0.23
C SER A 5 3.96 -4.39 -1.22
N HIS A 6 4.82 -3.60 -1.86
CA HIS A 6 4.43 -2.62 -2.87
C HIS A 6 3.73 -3.28 -4.06
N GLY A 7 4.23 -4.42 -4.54
CA GLY A 7 3.62 -5.17 -5.64
C GLY A 7 2.18 -5.59 -5.32
N VAL A 8 1.92 -6.08 -4.11
CA VAL A 8 0.57 -6.47 -3.66
C VAL A 8 -0.36 -5.25 -3.57
N SER A 9 0.05 -4.21 -2.85
CA SER A 9 -0.79 -3.03 -2.62
C SER A 9 -1.02 -2.22 -3.88
N THR A 10 0.03 -1.94 -4.66
CA THR A 10 -0.07 -1.15 -5.88
C THR A 10 -0.81 -1.91 -6.97
N GLY A 11 -0.55 -3.22 -7.12
CA GLY A 11 -1.29 -4.06 -8.05
C GLY A 11 -2.80 -4.05 -7.77
N ALA A 12 -3.19 -4.16 -6.50
CA ALA A 12 -4.58 -4.07 -6.08
C ALA A 12 -5.19 -2.68 -6.35
N LEU A 13 -4.46 -1.58 -6.10
CA LEU A 13 -4.92 -0.23 -6.42
C LEU A 13 -5.15 -0.04 -7.92
N PHE A 14 -4.24 -0.53 -8.77
CA PHE A 14 -4.43 -0.46 -10.21
C PHE A 14 -5.65 -1.25 -10.69
N MET A 15 -5.89 -2.45 -10.14
CA MET A 15 -7.11 -3.20 -10.43
C MET A 15 -8.36 -2.43 -10.02
N LEU A 16 -8.39 -1.86 -8.82
CA LEU A 16 -9.50 -1.04 -8.34
C LEU A 16 -9.75 0.18 -9.22
N VAL A 17 -8.69 0.91 -9.58
CA VAL A 17 -8.79 2.07 -10.49
C VAL A 17 -9.28 1.64 -11.88
N GLY A 18 -8.82 0.50 -12.40
CA GLY A 18 -9.33 -0.06 -13.65
C GLY A 18 -10.82 -0.37 -13.60
N MET A 19 -11.28 -1.03 -12.52
CA MET A 19 -12.69 -1.40 -12.35
C MET A 19 -13.63 -0.19 -12.28
N ILE A 20 -13.22 0.90 -11.62
CA ILE A 20 -14.05 2.11 -11.63
C ILE A 20 -13.98 2.84 -12.96
N TYR A 21 -12.83 2.80 -13.64
CA TYR A 21 -12.71 3.37 -14.98
C TYR A 21 -13.62 2.67 -16.00
N GLU A 22 -13.74 1.34 -15.97
CA GLU A 22 -14.68 0.59 -16.84
C GLU A 22 -16.13 1.02 -16.66
N ARG A 23 -16.48 1.50 -15.44
CA ARG A 23 -17.84 1.94 -15.12
C ARG A 23 -18.09 3.41 -15.43
N ARG A 24 -17.06 4.25 -15.29
CA ARG A 24 -17.22 5.73 -15.33
C ARG A 24 -16.44 6.41 -16.43
N HIS A 25 -15.48 5.74 -17.07
CA HIS A 25 -14.62 6.25 -18.15
C HIS A 25 -13.93 7.58 -17.83
N THR A 26 -13.59 7.80 -16.55
CA THR A 26 -12.90 9.02 -16.09
C THR A 26 -11.95 8.70 -14.93
N PHE A 27 -10.88 9.48 -14.81
CA PHE A 27 -9.95 9.50 -13.68
C PHE A 27 -10.07 10.78 -12.84
N GLU A 28 -10.95 11.71 -13.21
CA GLU A 28 -11.09 12.98 -12.50
C GLU A 28 -11.79 12.80 -11.16
N ILE A 29 -11.05 13.04 -10.06
CA ILE A 29 -11.58 12.92 -8.69
C ILE A 29 -12.85 13.78 -8.49
N ARG A 30 -12.93 14.95 -9.17
CA ARG A 30 -14.10 15.85 -9.07
C ARG A 30 -15.40 15.26 -9.62
N GLN A 31 -15.30 14.24 -10.45
CA GLN A 31 -16.47 13.57 -11.03
C GLN A 31 -16.99 12.44 -10.13
N PHE A 32 -16.31 12.16 -9.04
CA PHE A 32 -16.73 11.19 -8.03
C PHE A 32 -17.27 11.92 -6.80
N GLY A 33 -17.78 11.16 -5.84
CA GLY A 33 -18.32 11.63 -4.57
C GLY A 33 -19.44 10.70 -4.11
N GLY A 34 -19.42 10.31 -2.84
CA GLY A 34 -20.43 9.45 -2.25
C GLY A 34 -20.45 8.01 -2.75
N LEU A 35 -19.37 7.53 -3.41
CA LEU A 35 -19.33 6.17 -3.97
C LEU A 35 -19.46 5.05 -2.94
N ALA A 36 -19.22 5.31 -1.66
CA ALA A 36 -19.40 4.30 -0.62
C ALA A 36 -20.86 3.85 -0.48
N THR A 37 -21.83 4.66 -0.89
CA THR A 37 -23.26 4.32 -0.84
C THR A 37 -23.65 3.30 -1.91
N PRO A 38 -23.40 3.54 -3.22
CA PRO A 38 -23.76 2.57 -4.27
C PRO A 38 -22.75 1.39 -4.35
N MET A 39 -21.51 1.56 -3.91
CA MET A 39 -20.44 0.57 -4.05
C MET A 39 -19.73 0.27 -2.71
N PRO A 40 -20.43 -0.27 -1.69
CA PRO A 40 -19.85 -0.48 -0.36
C PRO A 40 -18.72 -1.51 -0.33
N ILE A 41 -18.77 -2.58 -1.12
CA ILE A 41 -17.71 -3.59 -1.16
C ILE A 41 -16.47 -3.01 -1.82
N TYR A 42 -16.63 -2.29 -2.93
CA TYR A 42 -15.56 -1.58 -3.60
C TYR A 42 -14.89 -0.56 -2.67
N ALA A 43 -15.67 0.26 -1.97
CA ALA A 43 -15.17 1.25 -1.03
C ALA A 43 -14.37 0.59 0.11
N THR A 44 -14.88 -0.52 0.66
CA THR A 44 -14.19 -1.26 1.73
C THR A 44 -12.84 -1.80 1.27
N LEU A 45 -12.80 -2.48 0.13
CA LEU A 45 -11.55 -3.02 -0.42
C LEU A 45 -10.57 -1.90 -0.78
N PHE A 46 -11.05 -0.82 -1.39
CA PHE A 46 -10.22 0.34 -1.69
C PHE A 46 -9.62 0.94 -0.41
N LEU A 47 -10.40 1.04 0.68
CA LEU A 47 -9.91 1.52 1.97
C LEU A 47 -8.81 0.62 2.54
N ILE A 48 -9.04 -0.70 2.58
CA ILE A 48 -8.05 -1.66 3.09
C ILE A 48 -6.72 -1.52 2.35
N ILE A 49 -6.76 -1.47 1.02
CA ILE A 49 -5.56 -1.35 0.20
C ILE A 49 -4.92 0.04 0.33
N THR A 50 -5.72 1.10 0.44
CA THR A 50 -5.22 2.45 0.75
C THR A 50 -4.47 2.47 2.08
N LEU A 51 -5.07 1.91 3.14
CA LEU A 51 -4.45 1.81 4.47
C LEU A 51 -3.17 0.97 4.44
N SER A 52 -3.14 -0.08 3.62
CA SER A 52 -1.93 -0.86 3.37
C SER A 52 -0.84 -0.02 2.70
N SER A 53 -1.20 0.81 1.74
CA SER A 53 -0.26 1.64 0.98
C SER A 53 0.32 2.81 1.77
N ILE A 54 -0.36 3.27 2.81
CA ILE A 54 0.12 4.33 3.71
C ILE A 54 0.82 3.80 4.96
N GLY A 55 1.06 2.49 5.02
CA GLY A 55 1.81 1.88 6.13
C GLY A 55 1.03 1.75 7.43
N LEU A 56 -0.28 1.42 7.39
CA LEU A 56 -1.02 1.16 8.63
C LEU A 56 -0.49 -0.13 9.31
N PRO A 57 -0.23 -0.12 10.64
CA PRO A 57 0.09 -1.34 11.38
C PRO A 57 -0.91 -2.46 11.12
N LEU A 58 -0.46 -3.71 11.13
CA LEU A 58 -1.18 -4.93 10.75
C LEU A 58 -1.31 -5.16 9.24
N LEU A 59 -0.87 -4.23 8.40
CA LEU A 59 -0.83 -4.38 6.95
C LEU A 59 0.62 -4.41 6.44
N ASN A 60 0.81 -4.99 5.27
CA ASN A 60 2.13 -5.27 4.70
C ASN A 60 3.00 -4.02 4.50
N GLY A 61 2.42 -2.87 4.17
CA GLY A 61 3.16 -1.61 3.96
C GLY A 61 3.95 -1.19 5.19
N PHE A 62 3.34 -1.29 6.38
CA PHE A 62 3.98 -0.91 7.64
C PHE A 62 5.32 -1.62 7.88
N ILE A 63 5.35 -2.94 7.71
CA ILE A 63 6.55 -3.73 8.00
C ILE A 63 7.73 -3.30 7.12
N GLY A 64 7.49 -3.13 5.82
CA GLY A 64 8.53 -2.73 4.89
C GLY A 64 9.03 -1.30 5.13
N GLU A 65 8.12 -0.35 5.31
CA GLU A 65 8.46 1.05 5.58
C GLU A 65 9.19 1.21 6.91
N PHE A 66 8.71 0.54 7.97
CA PHE A 66 9.35 0.56 9.28
C PHE A 66 10.79 0.04 9.23
N LEU A 67 11.04 -1.07 8.54
CA LEU A 67 12.38 -1.62 8.38
C LEU A 67 13.31 -0.66 7.63
N ILE A 68 12.82 -0.05 6.55
CA ILE A 68 13.60 0.93 5.75
C ILE A 68 13.91 2.17 6.58
N LEU A 69 12.91 2.75 7.26
CA LEU A 69 13.10 3.95 8.08
C LEU A 69 14.02 3.69 9.26
N SER A 70 13.88 2.52 9.92
CA SER A 70 14.78 2.11 11.01
C SER A 70 16.22 1.97 10.54
N GLY A 71 16.46 1.34 9.38
CA GLY A 71 17.78 1.23 8.79
C GLY A 71 18.37 2.59 8.40
N ALA A 72 17.55 3.46 7.79
CA ALA A 72 17.95 4.81 7.43
C ALA A 72 18.32 5.65 8.67
N PHE A 73 17.54 5.52 9.74
CA PHE A 73 17.79 6.22 11.00
C PHE A 73 19.10 5.74 11.67
N GLN A 74 19.36 4.45 11.66
CA GLN A 74 20.62 3.89 12.18
C GLN A 74 21.84 4.35 11.39
N ALA A 75 21.72 4.45 10.07
CA ALA A 75 22.79 4.96 9.21
C ALA A 75 23.04 6.44 9.45
N ARG A 76 21.98 7.25 9.50
CA ARG A 76 22.03 8.68 9.85
C ARG A 76 20.64 9.16 10.26
N ALA A 77 20.49 9.66 11.47
CA ALA A 77 19.22 10.11 12.04
C ALA A 77 18.45 11.08 11.11
N LEU A 78 19.16 11.99 10.44
CA LEU A 78 18.57 12.94 9.48
C LEU A 78 17.83 12.24 8.35
N TYR A 79 18.36 11.14 7.80
CA TYR A 79 17.72 10.40 6.72
C TYR A 79 16.43 9.70 7.19
N GLY A 80 16.45 9.13 8.40
CA GLY A 80 15.25 8.55 9.00
C GLY A 80 14.16 9.60 9.27
N VAL A 81 14.54 10.77 9.81
CA VAL A 81 13.58 11.87 10.06
C VAL A 81 12.98 12.41 8.76
N LEU A 82 13.79 12.67 7.75
CA LEU A 82 13.30 13.13 6.44
C LEU A 82 12.44 12.07 5.76
N GLY A 83 12.84 10.80 5.82
CA GLY A 83 12.05 9.69 5.28
C GLY A 83 10.69 9.55 5.96
N ALA A 84 10.62 9.72 7.29
CA ALA A 84 9.37 9.66 8.05
C ALA A 84 8.35 10.74 7.61
N THR A 85 8.79 11.90 7.12
CA THR A 85 7.87 12.90 6.56
C THR A 85 7.11 12.38 5.35
N GLY A 86 7.70 11.47 4.57
CA GLY A 86 7.05 10.82 3.42
C GLY A 86 5.82 10.03 3.82
N VAL A 87 5.85 9.34 4.96
CA VAL A 87 4.69 8.61 5.49
C VAL A 87 3.53 9.55 5.80
N ILE A 88 3.83 10.72 6.41
CA ILE A 88 2.81 11.74 6.72
C ILE A 88 2.17 12.27 5.45
N TRP A 89 2.97 12.61 4.44
CA TRP A 89 2.46 13.12 3.16
C TRP A 89 1.67 12.05 2.40
N SER A 90 2.14 10.80 2.40
CA SER A 90 1.42 9.67 1.81
C SER A 90 0.05 9.50 2.44
N ALA A 91 -0.03 9.45 3.77
CA ALA A 91 -1.30 9.38 4.47
C ALA A 91 -2.22 10.56 4.14
N ALA A 92 -1.67 11.78 4.15
CA ALA A 92 -2.45 12.98 3.88
C ALA A 92 -3.13 12.96 2.50
N TYR A 93 -2.37 12.71 1.41
CA TYR A 93 -2.97 12.75 0.08
C TYR A 93 -3.85 11.55 -0.24
N MET A 94 -3.50 10.35 0.25
CA MET A 94 -4.30 9.14 0.01
C MET A 94 -5.64 9.18 0.75
N LEU A 95 -5.64 9.60 2.02
CA LEU A 95 -6.89 9.74 2.78
C LEU A 95 -7.75 10.90 2.26
N TRP A 96 -7.11 11.99 1.83
CA TRP A 96 -7.82 13.11 1.19
C TRP A 96 -8.49 12.67 -0.12
N MET A 97 -7.80 11.89 -0.96
CA MET A 97 -8.38 11.31 -2.17
C MET A 97 -9.53 10.37 -1.83
N TYR A 98 -9.32 9.46 -0.87
CA TYR A 98 -10.36 8.52 -0.43
C TYR A 98 -11.61 9.26 0.05
N GLN A 99 -11.44 10.27 0.90
CA GLN A 99 -12.55 11.07 1.42
C GLN A 99 -13.36 11.71 0.29
N ARG A 100 -12.70 12.25 -0.72
CA ARG A 100 -13.37 12.93 -1.85
C ARG A 100 -14.12 11.98 -2.77
N VAL A 101 -13.59 10.80 -2.98
CA VAL A 101 -14.18 9.81 -3.88
C VAL A 101 -15.33 9.06 -3.23
N PHE A 102 -15.17 8.69 -1.96
CA PHE A 102 -16.08 7.73 -1.32
C PHE A 102 -17.10 8.37 -0.37
N TYR A 103 -16.75 9.47 0.30
CA TYR A 103 -17.64 10.08 1.27
C TYR A 103 -18.46 11.24 0.69
N GLY A 104 -19.45 11.67 1.49
CA GLY A 104 -20.40 12.71 1.12
C GLY A 104 -21.62 12.18 0.39
N ASN A 105 -22.43 13.12 -0.09
CA ASN A 105 -23.60 12.79 -0.89
C ASN A 105 -23.20 12.44 -2.33
N VAL A 106 -23.94 11.56 -2.96
CA VAL A 106 -23.79 11.28 -4.39
C VAL A 106 -24.17 12.53 -5.18
N GLN A 107 -23.15 13.23 -5.67
CA GLN A 107 -23.32 14.53 -6.34
C GLN A 107 -23.75 14.41 -7.81
N GLN A 108 -23.42 13.29 -8.44
CA GLN A 108 -23.73 13.03 -9.85
C GLN A 108 -24.63 11.81 -9.98
N GLU A 109 -25.71 11.93 -10.74
CA GLU A 109 -26.62 10.82 -11.04
C GLU A 109 -25.89 9.59 -11.61
N ALA A 110 -24.87 9.83 -12.42
CA ALA A 110 -24.03 8.79 -12.98
C ALA A 110 -23.28 7.96 -11.92
N ASN A 111 -23.10 8.46 -10.71
CA ASN A 111 -22.49 7.72 -9.59
C ASN A 111 -23.54 6.90 -8.82
N ALA A 112 -24.79 7.33 -8.80
CA ALA A 112 -25.87 6.66 -8.07
C ALA A 112 -26.23 5.28 -8.66
N ALA A 113 -26.09 5.13 -9.97
CA ALA A 113 -26.43 3.92 -10.70
C ALA A 113 -25.24 2.96 -10.94
N VAL A 114 -24.06 3.28 -10.41
CA VAL A 114 -22.87 2.43 -10.60
C VAL A 114 -23.03 1.12 -9.81
N PRO A 115 -22.97 -0.05 -10.47
CA PRO A 115 -23.05 -1.33 -9.78
C PRO A 115 -21.77 -1.60 -8.97
N ASP A 116 -21.93 -2.19 -7.78
CA ASP A 116 -20.82 -2.65 -6.96
C ASP A 116 -20.03 -3.78 -7.64
N LEU A 117 -19.00 -4.27 -7.01
CA LEU A 117 -18.13 -5.33 -7.53
C LEU A 117 -18.92 -6.61 -7.81
N SER A 118 -18.76 -7.13 -9.01
CA SER A 118 -19.20 -8.47 -9.37
C SER A 118 -18.44 -9.54 -8.56
N ILE A 119 -19.00 -10.74 -8.46
CA ILE A 119 -18.34 -11.88 -7.78
C ILE A 119 -16.95 -12.15 -8.39
N ARG A 120 -16.80 -12.04 -9.70
CA ARG A 120 -15.52 -12.22 -10.39
C ARG A 120 -14.47 -11.20 -9.93
N GLU A 121 -14.83 -9.93 -9.83
CA GLU A 121 -13.94 -8.85 -9.35
C GLU A 121 -13.58 -9.06 -7.87
N GLN A 122 -14.54 -9.46 -7.06
CA GLN A 122 -14.30 -9.77 -5.66
C GLN A 122 -13.32 -10.94 -5.48
N ILE A 123 -13.46 -12.03 -6.24
CA ILE A 123 -12.51 -13.16 -6.21
C ILE A 123 -11.09 -12.72 -6.59
N THR A 124 -10.95 -11.71 -7.43
CA THR A 124 -9.64 -11.16 -7.81
C THR A 124 -9.04 -10.28 -6.71
N LEU A 125 -9.86 -9.48 -6.01
CA LEU A 125 -9.38 -8.47 -5.05
C LEU A 125 -9.24 -9.00 -3.62
N TRP A 126 -10.15 -9.85 -3.13
CA TRP A 126 -10.08 -10.37 -1.77
C TRP A 126 -8.77 -11.10 -1.45
N PRO A 127 -8.21 -11.95 -2.34
CA PRO A 127 -6.91 -12.56 -2.08
C PRO A 127 -5.79 -11.55 -1.88
N THR A 128 -5.79 -10.42 -2.61
CA THR A 128 -4.77 -9.39 -2.43
C THR A 128 -4.91 -8.67 -1.09
N ALA A 129 -6.14 -8.38 -0.65
CA ALA A 129 -6.41 -7.78 0.66
C ALA A 129 -6.03 -8.72 1.80
N VAL A 130 -6.38 -10.01 1.69
CA VAL A 130 -5.97 -11.04 2.66
C VAL A 130 -4.45 -11.19 2.69
N THR A 131 -3.79 -11.22 1.53
CA THR A 131 -2.33 -11.29 1.45
C THR A 131 -1.68 -10.08 2.13
N ALA A 132 -2.20 -8.86 1.89
CA ALA A 132 -1.71 -7.66 2.55
C ALA A 132 -1.80 -7.74 4.07
N PHE A 133 -2.91 -8.28 4.59
CA PHE A 133 -3.09 -8.49 6.02
C PHE A 133 -2.16 -9.59 6.57
N VAL A 134 -2.09 -10.75 5.92
CA VAL A 134 -1.23 -11.85 6.36
C VAL A 134 0.25 -11.44 6.35
N MET A 135 0.69 -10.68 5.34
CA MET A 135 2.05 -10.13 5.28
C MET A 135 2.34 -9.16 6.43
N GLY A 136 1.33 -8.42 6.87
CA GLY A 136 1.48 -7.48 7.99
C GLY A 136 1.49 -8.14 9.37
N VAL A 137 0.69 -9.20 9.56
CA VAL A 137 0.57 -9.90 10.85
C VAL A 137 1.62 -11.01 11.02
N ALA A 138 1.98 -11.68 9.95
CA ALA A 138 2.94 -12.78 9.96
C ALA A 138 4.12 -12.55 8.99
N PRO A 139 4.87 -11.43 9.12
CA PRO A 139 5.90 -11.04 8.16
C PRO A 139 7.05 -12.04 8.06
N LEU A 140 7.29 -12.84 9.11
CA LEU A 140 8.37 -13.83 9.15
C LEU A 140 8.25 -14.91 8.08
N ILE A 141 7.04 -15.19 7.58
CA ILE A 141 6.82 -16.13 6.48
C ILE A 141 7.61 -15.71 5.23
N TRP A 142 7.71 -14.40 4.99
CA TRP A 142 8.43 -13.82 3.86
C TRP A 142 9.84 -13.35 4.23
N LEU A 143 10.03 -12.80 5.42
CA LEU A 143 11.33 -12.28 5.86
C LEU A 143 12.34 -13.41 6.05
N GLY A 144 11.92 -14.57 6.57
CA GLY A 144 12.83 -15.70 6.79
C GLY A 144 13.57 -16.13 5.53
N PRO A 145 12.88 -16.48 4.42
CA PRO A 145 13.55 -16.82 3.16
C PRO A 145 14.37 -15.67 2.54
N ILE A 146 13.93 -14.43 2.72
CA ILE A 146 14.61 -13.25 2.17
C ILE A 146 15.91 -12.98 2.92
N ASP A 147 15.94 -13.16 4.25
CA ASP A 147 17.08 -12.82 5.10
C ASP A 147 18.36 -13.54 4.68
N ALA A 148 18.30 -14.84 4.43
CA ALA A 148 19.43 -15.61 3.97
C ALA A 148 20.03 -15.08 2.64
N SER A 149 19.15 -14.70 1.70
CA SER A 149 19.55 -14.14 0.41
C SER A 149 20.17 -12.75 0.56
N VAL A 150 19.62 -11.92 1.45
CA VAL A 150 20.15 -10.59 1.74
C VAL A 150 21.52 -10.68 2.40
N GLN A 151 21.69 -11.56 3.39
CA GLN A 151 22.97 -11.77 4.05
C GLN A 151 24.04 -12.25 3.06
N ALA A 152 23.71 -13.20 2.19
CA ALA A 152 24.62 -13.67 1.15
C ALA A 152 25.04 -12.54 0.18
N ALA A 153 24.11 -11.69 -0.20
CA ALA A 153 24.39 -10.54 -1.08
C ALA A 153 25.23 -9.46 -0.39
N LEU A 154 25.10 -9.28 0.91
CA LEU A 154 25.84 -8.28 1.69
C LEU A 154 27.21 -8.79 2.19
N ALA A 155 27.44 -10.10 2.24
CA ALA A 155 28.68 -10.67 2.75
C ALA A 155 29.95 -10.07 2.15
N PRO A 156 30.07 -9.88 0.81
CA PRO A 156 31.27 -9.26 0.22
C PRO A 156 31.49 -7.81 0.70
N LEU A 157 30.40 -7.04 0.85
CA LEU A 157 30.48 -5.66 1.32
C LEU A 157 30.89 -5.56 2.79
N THR A 158 30.41 -6.51 3.61
CA THR A 158 30.76 -6.58 5.02
C THR A 158 32.24 -6.91 5.22
N GLU A 159 32.80 -7.82 4.41
CA GLU A 159 34.21 -8.15 4.46
C GLU A 159 35.10 -6.98 3.97
N MET A 160 34.69 -6.29 2.89
CA MET A 160 35.37 -5.07 2.45
C MET A 160 35.36 -3.98 3.52
N ALA A 161 34.23 -3.76 4.18
CA ALA A 161 34.12 -2.78 5.25
C ALA A 161 35.03 -3.09 6.44
N LYS A 162 35.13 -4.36 6.85
CA LYS A 162 36.05 -4.81 7.90
C LYS A 162 37.52 -4.55 7.52
N GLN A 163 37.89 -4.80 6.26
CA GLN A 163 39.25 -4.54 5.77
C GLN A 163 39.62 -3.07 5.76
N VAL A 164 38.67 -2.18 5.45
CA VAL A 164 38.89 -0.73 5.40
C VAL A 164 38.87 -0.09 6.78
N LEU A 165 37.95 -0.52 7.67
CA LEU A 165 37.81 0.03 9.02
C LEU A 165 38.72 -0.62 10.07
N GLY A 166 39.21 -1.80 9.80
CA GLY A 166 40.14 -2.53 10.67
C GLY A 166 41.62 -2.16 10.46
N ARG A 167 41.89 -1.15 9.63
CA ARG A 167 43.20 -0.47 9.50
C ARG A 167 43.15 0.84 10.23
#